data_f2b3be96fe99f0de8100d27e6ea05689
#
_entry.id   f2b3be96fe99f0de8100d27e6ea05689
#
_cell.length_a   1.000
_cell.length_b   1.000
_cell.length_c   1.000
_cell.angle_alpha   90.00
_cell.angle_beta   90.00
_cell.angle_gamma   90.00
#
_symmetry.space_group_name_H-M   'P 1'
#
loop_
_entity.id
_entity.type
_entity.pdbx_description
1 polymer ?
#
loop_
_entity_poly.entity_id
_entity_poly.type
_entity_poly.pdbx_seq_one_letter_code
_entity_poly.pdbx_strand_id
1 'polypeptide(L)'
;MTKSLIVSPKTAKDIDSRIDRVLKGLGYPEPPLRLEDVRELLRLDLRFYTADNPGYLQEVTNRIFVGTKQVFQRPALLMDAISKLSLQALYLPDRKRILLDDNVPKLKHRWNEAHEIGHSLLPWHQEMMHGDDENTLSQHCHEHIELEANFAAARLLFLRDRFTEEARAMAEKFASIKSLQTAYGNTLSTTLYRFVECIGTEKPVVGVISGHPHISKRTDKFDAANPCRHFIQSPAFAQKFSNVSELEVFKSISAYCGRQGGGILGEDEVFLEDDNGQKHIFRFETFYNRYDCLTLGVHLAPAKSPIFF
;
A
#
# COMPACT_ATOMS: atom_id res chain seq x y z
N MET A 1 -17.90 -4.81 -8.04
CA MET A 1 -17.54 -3.57 -7.32
C MET A 1 -16.93 -3.98 -5.98
N THR A 2 -15.63 -4.04 -5.90
CA THR A 2 -14.90 -4.23 -4.64
C THR A 2 -15.09 -2.95 -3.82
N LYS A 3 -15.93 -3.00 -2.79
CA LYS A 3 -15.99 -1.91 -1.80
C LYS A 3 -14.59 -1.77 -1.23
N SER A 4 -13.97 -0.62 -1.43
CA SER A 4 -12.72 -0.27 -0.75
C SER A 4 -12.99 -0.34 0.76
N LEU A 5 -12.40 -1.33 1.42
CA LEU A 5 -12.45 -1.42 2.87
C LEU A 5 -11.64 -0.24 3.41
N ILE A 6 -12.27 0.58 4.23
CA ILE A 6 -11.64 1.75 4.84
C ILE A 6 -11.56 1.51 6.33
N VAL A 7 -10.39 1.74 6.92
CA VAL A 7 -10.24 1.68 8.39
C VAL A 7 -11.20 2.67 9.05
N SER A 8 -11.95 2.21 10.05
CA SER A 8 -12.90 3.08 10.74
C SER A 8 -12.18 4.27 11.39
N PRO A 9 -12.79 5.45 11.49
CA PRO A 9 -12.16 6.63 12.12
C PRO A 9 -11.70 6.36 13.56
N LYS A 10 -12.44 5.54 14.30
CA LYS A 10 -12.09 5.15 15.66
C LYS A 10 -10.83 4.28 15.66
N THR A 11 -10.79 3.25 14.84
CA THR A 11 -9.64 2.35 14.71
C THR A 11 -8.41 3.10 14.21
N ALA A 12 -8.56 3.97 13.21
CA ALA A 12 -7.47 4.80 12.70
C ALA A 12 -6.85 5.66 13.81
N LYS A 13 -7.67 6.29 14.66
CA LYS A 13 -7.21 7.09 15.81
C LYS A 13 -6.47 6.23 16.84
N ASP A 14 -6.94 5.02 17.10
CA ASP A 14 -6.27 4.08 18.01
C ASP A 14 -4.91 3.66 17.47
N ILE A 15 -4.85 3.31 16.18
CA ILE A 15 -3.60 2.98 15.50
C ILE A 15 -2.63 4.16 15.56
N ASP A 16 -3.09 5.36 15.20
CA ASP A 16 -2.28 6.59 15.25
C ASP A 16 -1.71 6.86 16.65
N SER A 17 -2.51 6.64 17.70
CA SER A 17 -2.05 6.80 19.08
C SER A 17 -0.95 5.80 19.46
N ARG A 18 -1.00 4.58 18.93
CA ARG A 18 0.02 3.55 19.16
C ARG A 18 1.30 3.86 18.42
N ILE A 19 1.18 4.23 17.16
CA ILE A 19 2.32 4.67 16.34
C ILE A 19 3.00 5.90 16.97
N ASP A 20 2.22 6.86 17.44
CA ASP A 20 2.75 8.04 18.14
C ASP A 20 3.61 7.67 19.36
N ARG A 21 3.13 6.71 20.16
CA ARG A 21 3.90 6.21 21.31
C ARG A 21 5.23 5.58 20.91
N VAL A 22 5.25 4.84 19.79
CA VAL A 22 6.49 4.27 19.26
C VAL A 22 7.44 5.38 18.81
N LEU A 23 6.96 6.32 17.99
CA LEU A 23 7.78 7.43 17.49
C LEU A 23 8.29 8.31 18.62
N LYS A 24 7.47 8.57 19.65
CA LYS A 24 7.86 9.30 20.86
C LYS A 24 8.93 8.52 21.65
N GLY A 25 8.77 7.21 21.78
CA GLY A 25 9.77 6.34 22.42
C GLY A 25 11.14 6.36 21.73
N LEU A 26 11.15 6.62 20.42
CA LEU A 26 12.35 6.80 19.60
C LEU A 26 12.83 8.27 19.52
N GLY A 27 12.19 9.20 20.24
CA GLY A 27 12.53 10.62 20.20
C GLY A 27 12.14 11.33 18.91
N TYR A 28 11.09 10.87 18.22
CA TYR A 28 10.63 11.38 16.91
C TYR A 28 11.75 11.42 15.87
N PRO A 29 12.17 10.24 15.36
CA PRO A 29 13.33 10.11 14.49
C PRO A 29 13.17 10.85 13.17
N GLU A 30 14.30 11.23 12.58
CA GLU A 30 14.37 11.73 11.21
C GLU A 30 14.12 10.59 10.19
N PRO A 31 13.52 10.88 9.01
CA PRO A 31 13.44 9.90 7.95
C PRO A 31 14.84 9.61 7.35
N PRO A 32 15.10 8.39 6.88
CA PRO A 32 14.21 7.25 6.92
C PRO A 32 14.17 6.57 8.30
N LEU A 33 12.99 6.20 8.76
CA LEU A 33 12.85 5.44 10.01
C LEU A 33 13.67 4.13 9.96
N ARG A 34 14.48 3.87 10.94
CA ARG A 34 15.20 2.60 11.08
C ARG A 34 14.30 1.58 11.80
N LEU A 35 13.92 0.51 11.09
CA LEU A 35 13.03 -0.51 11.66
C LEU A 35 13.74 -1.35 12.74
N GLU A 36 15.08 -1.42 12.70
CA GLU A 36 15.88 -2.02 13.79
C GLU A 36 15.58 -1.35 15.13
N ASP A 37 15.56 -0.01 15.16
CA ASP A 37 15.33 0.75 16.39
C ASP A 37 13.89 0.53 16.91
N VAL A 38 12.92 0.40 15.99
CA VAL A 38 11.53 0.05 16.34
C VAL A 38 11.45 -1.35 16.93
N ARG A 39 12.11 -2.34 16.32
CA ARG A 39 12.12 -3.71 16.82
C ARG A 39 12.78 -3.80 18.19
N GLU A 40 13.89 -3.11 18.39
CA GLU A 40 14.59 -3.05 19.69
C GLU A 40 13.65 -2.47 20.77
N LEU A 41 13.00 -1.33 20.50
CA LEU A 41 12.04 -0.71 21.41
C LEU A 41 10.89 -1.65 21.78
N LEU A 42 10.35 -2.37 20.80
CA LEU A 42 9.22 -3.29 20.98
C LEU A 42 9.64 -4.70 21.43
N ARG A 43 10.95 -4.98 21.50
CA ARG A 43 11.57 -6.29 21.78
C ARG A 43 11.09 -7.37 20.80
N LEU A 44 11.11 -7.04 19.51
CA LEU A 44 10.73 -7.94 18.41
C LEU A 44 12.01 -8.60 17.83
N ASP A 45 12.00 -9.92 17.74
CA ASP A 45 13.05 -10.70 17.07
C ASP A 45 12.71 -10.82 15.56
N LEU A 46 13.68 -10.56 14.68
CA LEU A 46 13.52 -10.72 13.23
C LEU A 46 14.33 -11.94 12.77
N ARG A 47 13.67 -12.82 11.99
CA ARG A 47 14.32 -13.97 11.36
C ARG A 47 13.92 -14.04 9.89
N PHE A 48 14.87 -14.49 9.08
CA PHE A 48 14.61 -14.79 7.67
C PHE A 48 14.39 -16.29 7.50
N TYR A 49 13.50 -16.64 6.58
CA TYR A 49 13.28 -18.01 6.17
C TYR A 49 13.29 -18.11 4.65
N THR A 50 13.57 -19.31 4.13
CA THR A 50 13.43 -19.63 2.72
C THR A 50 12.35 -20.70 2.58
N ALA A 51 11.45 -20.51 1.61
CA ALA A 51 10.38 -21.47 1.33
C ALA A 51 10.93 -22.89 0.97
N ASP A 52 12.17 -22.94 0.52
CA ASP A 52 12.87 -24.20 0.15
C ASP A 52 13.44 -24.96 1.36
N ASN A 53 13.35 -24.39 2.59
CA ASN A 53 13.81 -25.07 3.80
C ASN A 53 12.63 -25.63 4.62
N PRO A 54 12.17 -26.85 4.32
CA PRO A 54 11.01 -27.46 4.98
C PRO A 54 11.18 -27.65 6.48
N GLY A 55 12.43 -27.77 6.96
CA GLY A 55 12.72 -27.98 8.39
C GLY A 55 12.34 -26.78 9.25
N TYR A 56 12.58 -25.55 8.78
CA TYR A 56 12.26 -24.35 9.53
C TYR A 56 10.74 -24.05 9.51
N LEU A 57 10.11 -24.23 8.35
CA LEU A 57 8.65 -24.14 8.23
C LEU A 57 7.95 -25.22 9.06
N GLN A 58 8.52 -26.40 9.15
CA GLN A 58 8.00 -27.49 9.98
C GLN A 58 8.18 -27.22 11.48
N GLU A 59 9.27 -26.53 11.88
CA GLU A 59 9.45 -26.05 13.25
C GLU A 59 8.43 -24.96 13.60
N VAL A 60 8.18 -24.01 12.70
CA VAL A 60 7.16 -22.96 12.84
C VAL A 60 5.77 -23.59 12.92
N THR A 61 5.43 -24.51 12.01
CA THR A 61 4.16 -25.22 12.03
C THR A 61 3.98 -26.05 13.29
N ASN A 62 4.95 -26.85 13.70
CA ASN A 62 4.85 -27.67 14.93
C ASN A 62 4.69 -26.82 16.18
N ARG A 63 5.09 -25.58 16.18
CA ARG A 63 5.04 -24.68 17.34
C ARG A 63 3.82 -23.77 17.38
N ILE A 64 3.27 -23.40 16.23
CA ILE A 64 1.91 -22.83 16.15
C ILE A 64 0.91 -23.87 16.65
N PHE A 65 1.19 -25.18 16.41
CA PHE A 65 0.37 -26.32 16.86
C PHE A 65 0.13 -26.44 18.37
N VAL A 66 1.03 -25.94 19.20
CA VAL A 66 0.91 -26.12 20.66
C VAL A 66 -0.05 -25.12 21.30
N GLY A 67 -0.39 -24.02 20.62
CA GLY A 67 -1.24 -22.93 21.15
C GLY A 67 -2.74 -23.02 20.87
N THR A 68 -3.16 -23.69 19.79
CA THR A 68 -4.58 -23.72 19.38
C THR A 68 -5.04 -25.14 19.02
N LYS A 69 -5.95 -25.69 19.81
CA LYS A 69 -6.35 -27.11 19.73
C LYS A 69 -7.13 -27.53 18.49
N GLN A 70 -7.68 -26.63 17.68
CA GLN A 70 -8.60 -27.01 16.60
C GLN A 70 -8.15 -26.70 15.16
N VAL A 71 -7.43 -25.59 14.89
CA VAL A 71 -7.00 -25.26 13.53
C VAL A 71 -5.89 -26.19 13.04
N PHE A 72 -5.21 -26.89 13.92
CA PHE A 72 -3.98 -27.61 13.66
C PHE A 72 -4.07 -29.14 13.62
N GLN A 73 -5.25 -29.67 13.45
CA GLN A 73 -5.35 -31.12 13.15
C GLN A 73 -4.87 -31.50 11.74
N ARG A 74 -4.47 -30.53 10.91
CA ARG A 74 -4.00 -30.77 9.55
C ARG A 74 -2.81 -29.88 9.18
N PRO A 75 -1.56 -30.25 9.54
CA PRO A 75 -0.32 -29.53 9.16
C PRO A 75 -0.21 -29.26 7.66
N ALA A 76 -0.70 -30.19 6.84
CA ALA A 76 -0.70 -30.07 5.39
C ALA A 76 -1.51 -28.87 4.88
N LEU A 77 -2.59 -28.46 5.58
CA LEU A 77 -3.41 -27.31 5.17
C LEU A 77 -2.72 -25.98 5.48
N LEU A 78 -1.93 -25.89 6.55
CA LEU A 78 -1.16 -24.69 6.84
C LEU A 78 0.01 -24.54 5.87
N MET A 79 0.72 -25.64 5.57
CA MET A 79 1.77 -25.64 4.54
C MET A 79 1.20 -25.30 3.17
N ASP A 80 0.03 -25.80 2.84
CA ASP A 80 -0.70 -25.49 1.61
C ASP A 80 -1.18 -24.02 1.59
N ALA A 81 -1.62 -23.48 2.73
CA ALA A 81 -1.98 -22.08 2.88
C ALA A 81 -0.76 -21.15 2.77
N ILE A 82 0.35 -21.46 3.43
CA ILE A 82 1.61 -20.72 3.32
C ILE A 82 2.11 -20.74 1.87
N SER A 83 2.07 -21.90 1.22
CA SER A 83 2.47 -22.06 -0.18
C SER A 83 1.50 -21.36 -1.14
N LYS A 84 0.18 -21.50 -0.94
CA LYS A 84 -0.85 -20.90 -1.81
C LYS A 84 -1.04 -19.40 -1.59
N LEU A 85 -0.88 -18.92 -0.37
CA LEU A 85 -0.99 -17.51 -0.03
C LEU A 85 0.30 -16.73 -0.28
N SER A 86 1.39 -17.41 -0.69
CA SER A 86 2.70 -16.76 -0.91
C SER A 86 3.06 -15.84 0.24
N LEU A 87 2.95 -16.33 1.49
CA LEU A 87 3.21 -15.53 2.68
C LEU A 87 4.66 -15.02 2.62
N GLN A 88 4.82 -13.72 2.45
CA GLN A 88 6.12 -13.04 2.36
C GLN A 88 6.65 -12.63 3.73
N ALA A 89 5.76 -12.60 4.73
CA ALA A 89 6.07 -12.27 6.12
C ALA A 89 5.04 -12.92 7.06
N LEU A 90 5.40 -13.05 8.33
CA LEU A 90 4.52 -13.57 9.39
C LEU A 90 4.96 -13.08 10.76
N TYR A 91 4.04 -12.52 11.54
CA TYR A 91 4.26 -12.23 12.95
C TYR A 91 3.83 -13.41 13.84
N LEU A 92 4.67 -13.78 14.79
CA LEU A 92 4.44 -14.80 15.81
C LEU A 92 4.29 -14.14 17.19
N PRO A 93 3.04 -13.91 17.68
CA PRO A 93 2.79 -13.17 18.92
C PRO A 93 3.47 -13.78 20.15
N ASP A 94 3.37 -15.11 20.33
CA ASP A 94 3.92 -15.84 21.50
C ASP A 94 5.41 -15.65 21.70
N ARG A 95 6.13 -15.31 20.63
CA ARG A 95 7.57 -15.15 20.63
C ARG A 95 8.01 -13.74 20.37
N LYS A 96 7.10 -12.84 20.09
CA LYS A 96 7.42 -11.50 19.58
C LYS A 96 8.41 -11.56 18.42
N ARG A 97 8.14 -12.45 17.47
CA ARG A 97 9.04 -12.72 16.34
C ARG A 97 8.37 -12.42 15.01
N ILE A 98 9.12 -11.76 14.16
CA ILE A 98 8.77 -11.51 12.76
C ILE A 98 9.58 -12.46 11.89
N LEU A 99 8.93 -13.13 10.96
CA LEU A 99 9.53 -13.99 9.94
C LEU A 99 9.39 -13.33 8.59
N LEU A 100 10.49 -13.17 7.85
CA LEU A 100 10.46 -12.65 6.48
C LEU A 100 10.99 -13.70 5.51
N ASP A 101 10.35 -13.83 4.35
CA ASP A 101 10.84 -14.67 3.26
C ASP A 101 12.06 -13.99 2.60
N ASP A 102 13.21 -14.62 2.67
CA ASP A 102 14.47 -14.12 2.12
C ASP A 102 14.48 -14.09 0.58
N ASN A 103 13.60 -14.86 -0.08
CA ASN A 103 13.45 -14.85 -1.54
C ASN A 103 12.73 -13.59 -2.05
N VAL A 104 12.07 -12.84 -1.19
CA VAL A 104 11.42 -11.58 -1.55
C VAL A 104 12.47 -10.51 -1.83
N PRO A 105 12.32 -9.69 -2.90
CA PRO A 105 13.26 -8.61 -3.15
C PRO A 105 13.44 -7.66 -1.96
N LYS A 106 14.69 -7.34 -1.62
CA LYS A 106 15.05 -6.53 -0.42
C LYS A 106 14.25 -5.22 -0.28
N LEU A 107 13.88 -4.60 -1.40
CA LEU A 107 13.04 -3.39 -1.39
C LEU A 107 11.63 -3.63 -0.81
N LYS A 108 11.14 -4.88 -0.85
CA LYS A 108 9.85 -5.25 -0.26
C LYS A 108 9.98 -5.65 1.21
N HIS A 109 11.17 -6.06 1.67
CA HIS A 109 11.38 -6.45 3.07
C HIS A 109 10.97 -5.34 4.03
N ARG A 110 11.33 -4.10 3.74
CA ARG A 110 11.00 -2.95 4.57
C ARG A 110 9.49 -2.78 4.78
N TRP A 111 8.71 -2.92 3.72
CA TRP A 111 7.25 -2.85 3.83
C TRP A 111 6.69 -4.03 4.61
N ASN A 112 7.12 -5.25 4.27
CA ASN A 112 6.67 -6.46 4.92
C ASN A 112 7.01 -6.46 6.42
N GLU A 113 8.23 -6.04 6.78
CA GLU A 113 8.64 -5.89 8.19
C GLU A 113 7.76 -4.88 8.93
N ALA A 114 7.51 -3.71 8.34
CA ALA A 114 6.65 -2.69 8.95
C ALA A 114 5.20 -3.17 9.08
N HIS A 115 4.71 -3.99 8.17
CA HIS A 115 3.38 -4.62 8.22
C HIS A 115 3.28 -5.57 9.42
N GLU A 116 4.28 -6.44 9.62
CA GLU A 116 4.31 -7.35 10.77
C GLU A 116 4.50 -6.61 12.11
N ILE A 117 5.27 -5.51 12.10
CA ILE A 117 5.31 -4.59 13.25
C ILE A 117 3.91 -4.00 13.50
N GLY A 118 3.18 -3.66 12.44
CA GLY A 118 1.79 -3.22 12.53
C GLY A 118 0.93 -4.22 13.30
N HIS A 119 0.94 -5.50 12.91
CA HIS A 119 0.24 -6.55 13.64
C HIS A 119 0.64 -6.62 15.11
N SER A 120 1.93 -6.49 15.42
CA SER A 120 2.45 -6.55 16.79
C SER A 120 1.98 -5.41 17.69
N LEU A 121 1.62 -4.26 17.11
CA LEU A 121 1.15 -3.07 17.82
C LEU A 121 -0.33 -3.11 18.17
N LEU A 122 -1.10 -4.00 17.55
CA LEU A 122 -2.55 -4.06 17.64
C LEU A 122 -2.97 -5.28 18.45
N PRO A 123 -3.31 -5.13 19.76
CA PRO A 123 -3.62 -6.26 20.64
C PRO A 123 -4.78 -7.11 20.13
N TRP A 124 -5.80 -6.48 19.53
CA TRP A 124 -6.94 -7.22 18.98
C TRP A 124 -6.57 -8.11 17.79
N HIS A 125 -5.46 -7.81 17.05
CA HIS A 125 -4.93 -8.72 16.04
C HIS A 125 -4.41 -10.01 16.68
N GLN A 126 -3.73 -9.89 17.82
CA GLN A 126 -3.23 -11.07 18.55
C GLN A 126 -4.38 -11.94 19.06
N GLU A 127 -5.42 -11.33 19.62
CA GLU A 127 -6.61 -12.03 20.08
C GLU A 127 -7.34 -12.74 18.93
N MET A 128 -7.47 -12.07 17.77
CA MET A 128 -8.10 -12.65 16.58
C MET A 128 -7.23 -13.75 15.94
N MET A 129 -5.91 -13.63 15.98
CA MET A 129 -4.98 -14.68 15.51
C MET A 129 -4.95 -15.89 16.43
N HIS A 130 -5.34 -15.74 17.70
CA HIS A 130 -5.47 -16.83 18.67
C HIS A 130 -6.91 -17.33 18.83
N GLY A 131 -7.89 -16.69 18.18
CA GLY A 131 -9.30 -16.92 18.40
C GLY A 131 -9.77 -18.31 17.96
N ASP A 132 -10.53 -18.96 18.86
CA ASP A 132 -11.18 -20.28 18.66
C ASP A 132 -12.59 -20.17 18.05
N ASP A 133 -12.99 -18.98 17.56
CA ASP A 133 -14.36 -18.71 17.09
C ASP A 133 -14.44 -18.74 15.55
N GLU A 134 -15.51 -19.34 15.01
CA GLU A 134 -15.77 -19.37 13.55
C GLU A 134 -15.84 -17.98 12.93
N ASN A 135 -16.21 -16.95 13.70
CA ASN A 135 -16.26 -15.57 13.24
C ASN A 135 -14.88 -14.95 13.06
N THR A 136 -13.88 -15.37 13.84
CA THR A 136 -12.49 -14.87 13.72
C THR A 136 -11.77 -15.44 12.50
N LEU A 137 -12.26 -16.55 11.94
CA LEU A 137 -11.74 -17.22 10.74
C LEU A 137 -12.45 -16.75 9.46
N SER A 138 -13.41 -15.83 9.55
CA SER A 138 -14.10 -15.33 8.35
C SER A 138 -13.16 -14.54 7.45
N GLN A 139 -13.32 -14.70 6.13
CA GLN A 139 -12.54 -13.94 5.13
C GLN A 139 -12.63 -12.42 5.36
N HIS A 140 -13.81 -11.94 5.75
CA HIS A 140 -14.04 -10.52 6.05
C HIS A 140 -13.24 -10.02 7.25
N CYS A 141 -13.13 -10.81 8.32
CA CYS A 141 -12.32 -10.49 9.49
C CYS A 141 -10.83 -10.40 9.10
N HIS A 142 -10.35 -11.36 8.30
CA HIS A 142 -8.97 -11.37 7.81
C HIS A 142 -8.66 -10.11 6.96
N GLU A 143 -9.54 -9.76 6.02
CA GLU A 143 -9.39 -8.57 5.19
C GLU A 143 -9.29 -7.27 6.03
N HIS A 144 -10.05 -7.16 7.12
CA HIS A 144 -9.98 -6.02 8.03
C HIS A 144 -8.66 -5.96 8.80
N ILE A 145 -8.19 -7.09 9.32
CA ILE A 145 -6.92 -7.18 10.05
C ILE A 145 -5.76 -6.76 9.14
N GLU A 146 -5.73 -7.25 7.90
CA GLU A 146 -4.72 -6.90 6.91
C GLU A 146 -4.76 -5.42 6.53
N LEU A 147 -5.95 -4.85 6.40
CA LEU A 147 -6.13 -3.43 6.14
C LEU A 147 -5.59 -2.57 7.28
N GLU A 148 -5.87 -2.94 8.53
CA GLU A 148 -5.39 -2.22 9.72
C GLU A 148 -3.87 -2.33 9.87
N ALA A 149 -3.27 -3.49 9.59
CA ALA A 149 -1.82 -3.68 9.59
C ALA A 149 -1.15 -2.85 8.47
N ASN A 150 -1.74 -2.81 7.28
CA ASN A 150 -1.27 -1.95 6.19
C ASN A 150 -1.34 -0.46 6.55
N PHE A 151 -2.42 -0.04 7.21
CA PHE A 151 -2.57 1.33 7.69
C PHE A 151 -1.49 1.66 8.75
N ALA A 152 -1.27 0.77 9.72
CA ALA A 152 -0.25 0.94 10.75
C ALA A 152 1.17 1.01 10.14
N ALA A 153 1.49 0.13 9.18
CA ALA A 153 2.75 0.14 8.46
C ALA A 153 2.99 1.48 7.72
N ALA A 154 1.97 1.96 7.02
CA ALA A 154 2.04 3.24 6.33
C ALA A 154 2.26 4.40 7.31
N ARG A 155 1.50 4.46 8.42
CA ARG A 155 1.64 5.50 9.43
C ARG A 155 3.03 5.47 10.09
N LEU A 156 3.58 4.28 10.33
CA LEU A 156 4.91 4.09 10.88
C LEU A 156 6.01 4.53 9.91
N LEU A 157 6.03 3.98 8.69
CA LEU A 157 7.08 4.21 7.70
C LEU A 157 7.14 5.66 7.19
N PHE A 158 6.01 6.35 7.20
CA PHE A 158 5.88 7.74 6.77
C PHE A 158 5.85 8.73 7.94
N LEU A 159 6.19 8.28 9.17
CA LEU A 159 6.27 9.14 10.36
C LEU A 159 5.00 9.99 10.58
N ARG A 160 3.83 9.36 10.36
CA ARG A 160 2.51 9.96 10.54
C ARG A 160 2.31 11.27 9.76
N ASP A 161 2.07 12.34 10.49
CA ASP A 161 1.67 13.63 9.94
C ASP A 161 2.82 14.40 9.32
N ARG A 162 4.07 14.10 9.73
CA ARG A 162 5.28 14.70 9.16
C ARG A 162 5.33 14.56 7.64
N PHE A 163 5.12 13.35 7.12
CA PHE A 163 5.07 13.14 5.67
C PHE A 163 3.96 13.97 5.01
N THR A 164 2.80 14.06 5.66
CA THR A 164 1.67 14.84 5.14
C THR A 164 2.01 16.33 5.03
N GLU A 165 2.67 16.87 6.04
CA GLU A 165 3.13 18.27 6.07
C GLU A 165 4.17 18.53 4.99
N GLU A 166 5.19 17.66 4.89
CA GLU A 166 6.23 17.75 3.85
C GLU A 166 5.63 17.60 2.44
N ALA A 167 4.73 16.64 2.22
CA ALA A 167 4.09 16.42 0.92
C ALA A 167 3.24 17.63 0.48
N ARG A 168 2.50 18.25 1.40
CA ARG A 168 1.69 19.45 1.12
C ARG A 168 2.52 20.70 0.87
N ALA A 169 3.72 20.78 1.42
CA ALA A 169 4.65 21.89 1.20
C ALA A 169 5.36 21.80 -0.16
N MET A 170 5.31 20.63 -0.82
CA MET A 170 5.98 20.40 -2.11
C MET A 170 5.04 20.69 -3.30
N ALA A 171 5.64 20.88 -4.48
CA ALA A 171 4.88 20.95 -5.72
C ALA A 171 4.19 19.61 -6.02
N GLU A 172 2.97 19.67 -6.51
CA GLU A 172 2.16 18.48 -6.86
C GLU A 172 2.65 17.86 -8.17
N LYS A 173 3.89 17.35 -8.16
CA LYS A 173 4.60 16.79 -9.31
C LYS A 173 5.25 15.46 -8.98
N PHE A 174 5.50 14.66 -10.01
CA PHE A 174 6.15 13.37 -9.82
C PHE A 174 7.57 13.50 -9.23
N ALA A 175 8.27 14.61 -9.52
CA ALA A 175 9.56 14.91 -8.92
C ALA A 175 9.53 14.98 -7.37
N SER A 176 8.46 15.52 -6.79
CA SER A 176 8.25 15.59 -5.33
C SER A 176 8.10 14.19 -4.73
N ILE A 177 7.37 13.29 -5.42
CA ILE A 177 7.23 11.89 -5.00
C ILE A 177 8.60 11.20 -4.97
N LYS A 178 9.46 11.45 -5.96
CA LYS A 178 10.82 10.89 -6.00
C LYS A 178 11.69 11.41 -4.86
N SER A 179 11.60 12.70 -4.55
CA SER A 179 12.32 13.29 -3.41
C SER A 179 11.88 12.68 -2.08
N LEU A 180 10.57 12.58 -1.86
CA LEU A 180 10.00 11.94 -0.67
C LEU A 180 10.35 10.45 -0.59
N GLN A 181 10.33 9.73 -1.73
CA GLN A 181 10.74 8.34 -1.80
C GLN A 181 12.18 8.15 -1.30
N THR A 182 13.08 9.03 -1.73
CA THR A 182 14.48 9.00 -1.30
C THR A 182 14.63 9.35 0.18
N ALA A 183 13.95 10.40 0.64
CA ALA A 183 14.02 10.85 2.03
C ALA A 183 13.49 9.78 3.01
N TYR A 184 12.35 9.16 2.70
CA TYR A 184 11.71 8.18 3.58
C TYR A 184 12.18 6.73 3.36
N GLY A 185 12.98 6.46 2.33
CA GLY A 185 13.54 5.12 2.05
C GLY A 185 12.50 4.07 1.70
N ASN A 186 11.34 4.47 1.18
CA ASN A 186 10.25 3.59 0.79
C ASN A 186 10.26 3.30 -0.72
N THR A 187 9.40 2.41 -1.22
CA THR A 187 9.27 2.20 -2.65
C THR A 187 8.56 3.38 -3.31
N LEU A 188 8.82 3.60 -4.61
CA LEU A 188 8.17 4.67 -5.35
C LEU A 188 6.63 4.47 -5.40
N SER A 189 6.18 3.23 -5.55
CA SER A 189 4.75 2.87 -5.57
C SER A 189 4.07 3.20 -4.24
N THR A 190 4.67 2.81 -3.12
CA THR A 190 4.15 3.10 -1.77
C THR A 190 4.12 4.61 -1.50
N THR A 191 5.16 5.32 -1.97
CA THR A 191 5.25 6.78 -1.80
C THR A 191 4.21 7.51 -2.65
N LEU A 192 3.98 7.08 -3.91
CA LEU A 192 2.90 7.60 -4.75
C LEU A 192 1.54 7.42 -4.06
N TYR A 193 1.27 6.21 -3.55
CA TYR A 193 0.02 5.92 -2.86
C TYR A 193 -0.20 6.90 -1.71
N ARG A 194 0.77 7.01 -0.82
CA ARG A 194 0.68 7.89 0.34
C ARG A 194 0.61 9.38 -0.04
N PHE A 195 1.34 9.79 -1.08
CA PHE A 195 1.29 11.16 -1.59
C PHE A 195 -0.12 11.55 -2.05
N VAL A 196 -0.76 10.70 -2.87
CA VAL A 196 -2.13 10.91 -3.35
C VAL A 196 -3.12 11.05 -2.19
N GLU A 197 -3.03 10.17 -1.19
CA GLU A 197 -3.88 10.25 0.01
C GLU A 197 -3.69 11.56 0.78
N CYS A 198 -2.44 11.99 0.98
CA CYS A 198 -2.11 13.13 1.83
C CYS A 198 -2.46 14.47 1.21
N ILE A 199 -2.17 14.67 -0.08
CA ILE A 199 -2.43 15.95 -0.76
C ILE A 199 -3.88 16.07 -1.27
N GLY A 200 -4.55 14.94 -1.44
CA GLY A 200 -5.87 14.87 -2.07
C GLY A 200 -7.05 14.95 -1.09
N THR A 201 -6.89 15.52 0.10
CA THR A 201 -7.97 15.69 1.08
C THR A 201 -9.01 16.68 0.59
N GLU A 202 -8.58 17.82 0.04
CA GLU A 202 -9.45 18.91 -0.39
C GLU A 202 -9.47 19.06 -1.93
N LYS A 203 -8.41 18.66 -2.58
CA LYS A 203 -8.23 18.73 -4.04
C LYS A 203 -8.27 17.34 -4.66
N PRO A 204 -9.04 17.14 -5.75
CA PRO A 204 -9.06 15.84 -6.40
C PRO A 204 -7.69 15.46 -6.99
N VAL A 205 -7.17 14.33 -6.52
CA VAL A 205 -5.90 13.75 -6.99
C VAL A 205 -6.12 12.26 -7.22
N VAL A 206 -5.54 11.73 -8.28
CA VAL A 206 -5.61 10.32 -8.62
C VAL A 206 -4.22 9.76 -8.89
N GLY A 207 -3.95 8.56 -8.42
CA GLY A 207 -2.75 7.81 -8.72
C GLY A 207 -3.07 6.53 -9.48
N VAL A 208 -2.25 6.15 -10.45
CA VAL A 208 -2.41 4.88 -11.17
C VAL A 208 -1.10 4.12 -11.14
N ILE A 209 -1.17 2.84 -10.79
CA ILE A 209 -0.06 1.90 -10.96
C ILE A 209 -0.51 0.85 -11.96
N SER A 210 0.17 0.77 -13.11
CA SER A 210 -0.24 -0.07 -14.23
C SER A 210 0.94 -0.76 -14.90
N GLY A 211 0.65 -1.68 -15.81
CA GLY A 211 1.59 -2.12 -16.82
C GLY A 211 1.96 -0.98 -17.77
N HIS A 212 2.90 -1.23 -18.70
CA HIS A 212 3.35 -0.19 -19.61
C HIS A 212 2.21 0.26 -20.56
N PRO A 213 1.88 1.58 -20.62
CA PRO A 213 0.73 2.05 -21.40
C PRO A 213 0.94 1.88 -22.90
N HIS A 214 2.18 2.06 -23.41
CA HIS A 214 2.47 1.95 -24.82
C HIS A 214 2.44 0.48 -25.29
N ILE A 215 1.67 0.20 -26.36
CA ILE A 215 1.37 -1.15 -26.83
C ILE A 215 2.63 -1.99 -27.14
N SER A 216 3.68 -1.37 -27.71
CA SER A 216 4.93 -2.09 -28.06
C SER A 216 5.78 -2.51 -26.85
N LYS A 217 5.41 -2.12 -25.65
CA LYS A 217 6.11 -2.42 -24.38
C LYS A 217 5.27 -3.27 -23.43
N ARG A 218 4.05 -3.61 -23.83
CA ARG A 218 3.19 -4.52 -23.05
C ARG A 218 3.78 -5.92 -23.09
N THR A 219 3.75 -6.59 -21.96
CA THR A 219 4.18 -7.99 -21.84
C THR A 219 3.01 -8.93 -22.17
N ASP A 220 3.30 -10.19 -22.41
CA ASP A 220 2.28 -11.24 -22.66
C ASP A 220 1.31 -11.41 -21.46
N LYS A 221 1.70 -10.92 -20.29
CA LYS A 221 0.86 -10.92 -19.07
C LYS A 221 -0.03 -9.68 -18.93
N PHE A 222 0.02 -8.76 -19.91
CA PHE A 222 -0.79 -7.54 -19.86
C PHE A 222 -2.26 -7.87 -20.11
N ASP A 223 -3.11 -7.57 -19.11
CA ASP A 223 -4.56 -7.68 -19.24
C ASP A 223 -5.14 -6.33 -19.67
N ALA A 224 -5.71 -6.28 -20.88
CA ALA A 224 -6.32 -5.08 -21.41
C ALA A 224 -7.66 -4.73 -20.74
N ALA A 225 -8.32 -5.71 -20.12
CA ALA A 225 -9.57 -5.48 -19.38
C ALA A 225 -9.28 -4.92 -17.96
N ASN A 226 -8.13 -5.29 -17.36
CA ASN A 226 -7.69 -4.84 -16.04
C ASN A 226 -6.24 -4.33 -16.12
N PRO A 227 -5.98 -3.20 -16.79
CA PRO A 227 -4.63 -2.73 -17.05
C PRO A 227 -3.95 -2.14 -15.81
N CYS A 228 -4.74 -1.77 -14.81
CA CYS A 228 -4.28 -1.12 -13.59
C CYS A 228 -4.14 -2.14 -12.46
N ARG A 229 -2.98 -2.15 -11.82
CA ARG A 229 -2.77 -2.89 -10.58
C ARG A 229 -3.38 -2.18 -9.38
N HIS A 230 -3.29 -0.85 -9.37
CA HIS A 230 -3.90 0.01 -8.37
C HIS A 230 -4.45 1.28 -9.01
N PHE A 231 -5.68 1.58 -8.67
CA PHE A 231 -6.35 2.85 -8.96
C PHE A 231 -6.58 3.58 -7.64
N ILE A 232 -5.75 4.58 -7.36
CA ILE A 232 -5.65 5.26 -6.07
C ILE A 232 -6.44 6.56 -6.17
N GLN A 233 -7.57 6.61 -5.52
CA GLN A 233 -8.43 7.79 -5.48
C GLN A 233 -8.22 8.54 -4.16
N SER A 234 -7.91 9.82 -4.23
CA SER A 234 -7.93 10.67 -3.04
C SER A 234 -9.36 10.86 -2.53
N PRO A 235 -9.57 11.24 -1.25
CA PRO A 235 -10.91 11.50 -0.73
C PRO A 235 -11.72 12.48 -1.57
N ALA A 236 -11.13 13.60 -1.99
CA ALA A 236 -11.79 14.59 -2.82
C ALA A 236 -12.09 14.07 -4.24
N PHE A 237 -11.23 13.20 -4.79
CA PHE A 237 -11.48 12.56 -6.09
C PHE A 237 -12.63 11.57 -5.98
N ALA A 238 -12.59 10.66 -5.01
CA ALA A 238 -13.63 9.66 -4.80
C ALA A 238 -15.03 10.28 -4.56
N GLN A 239 -15.07 11.45 -3.92
CA GLN A 239 -16.32 12.16 -3.65
C GLN A 239 -16.92 12.82 -4.90
N LYS A 240 -16.09 13.27 -5.85
CA LYS A 240 -16.54 14.10 -6.98
C LYS A 240 -16.50 13.39 -8.33
N PHE A 241 -15.68 12.36 -8.46
CA PHE A 241 -15.41 11.63 -9.70
C PHE A 241 -15.63 10.13 -9.50
N SER A 242 -16.69 9.75 -8.76
CA SER A 242 -16.96 8.34 -8.41
C SER A 242 -17.29 7.47 -9.63
N ASN A 243 -17.77 8.07 -10.73
CA ASN A 243 -18.12 7.40 -11.97
C ASN A 243 -16.91 7.21 -12.91
N VAL A 244 -15.76 7.88 -12.64
CA VAL A 244 -14.57 7.74 -13.47
C VAL A 244 -13.93 6.38 -13.23
N SER A 245 -13.80 5.59 -14.29
CA SER A 245 -13.22 4.25 -14.22
C SER A 245 -11.72 4.26 -14.42
N GLU A 246 -11.04 3.25 -13.84
CA GLU A 246 -9.60 3.03 -14.05
C GLU A 246 -9.24 2.83 -15.52
N LEU A 247 -10.13 2.19 -16.31
CA LEU A 247 -9.92 1.93 -17.72
C LEU A 247 -9.96 3.21 -18.55
N GLU A 248 -10.86 4.15 -18.21
CA GLU A 248 -10.93 5.47 -18.84
C GLU A 248 -9.65 6.27 -18.60
N VAL A 249 -9.20 6.31 -17.35
CA VAL A 249 -7.94 6.99 -16.99
C VAL A 249 -6.75 6.32 -17.68
N PHE A 250 -6.68 4.99 -17.72
CA PHE A 250 -5.61 4.28 -18.40
C PHE A 250 -5.58 4.53 -19.91
N LYS A 251 -6.74 4.63 -20.58
CA LYS A 251 -6.82 5.01 -21.99
C LYS A 251 -6.23 6.39 -22.23
N SER A 252 -6.57 7.36 -21.40
CA SER A 252 -6.00 8.72 -21.46
C SER A 252 -4.49 8.72 -21.28
N ILE A 253 -3.97 7.97 -20.30
CA ILE A 253 -2.53 7.78 -20.08
C ILE A 253 -1.86 7.18 -21.32
N SER A 254 -2.49 6.18 -21.94
CA SER A 254 -1.95 5.50 -23.12
C SER A 254 -1.86 6.40 -24.34
N ALA A 255 -2.65 7.47 -24.42
CA ALA A 255 -2.68 8.39 -25.54
C ALA A 255 -1.41 9.28 -25.61
N TYR A 256 -0.84 9.68 -24.46
CA TYR A 256 0.32 10.58 -24.42
C TYR A 256 1.64 9.88 -24.05
N CYS A 257 1.59 8.68 -23.48
CA CYS A 257 2.81 8.01 -23.04
C CYS A 257 3.70 7.53 -24.19
N GLY A 258 4.97 7.88 -24.11
CA GLY A 258 5.99 7.38 -25.01
C GLY A 258 6.40 5.93 -24.73
N ARG A 259 7.30 5.41 -25.58
CA ARG A 259 7.79 4.01 -25.57
C ARG A 259 9.08 3.78 -24.79
N GLN A 260 9.48 4.73 -23.95
CA GLN A 260 10.75 4.66 -23.21
C GLN A 260 10.78 3.45 -22.26
N GLY A 261 11.92 2.82 -22.10
CA GLY A 261 12.14 1.69 -21.20
C GLY A 261 12.40 2.08 -19.74
N GLY A 262 12.16 3.34 -19.36
CA GLY A 262 12.31 3.87 -18.00
C GLY A 262 12.32 5.38 -17.97
N GLY A 263 12.07 5.97 -16.81
CA GLY A 263 12.00 7.40 -16.62
C GLY A 263 10.62 7.99 -16.93
N ILE A 264 10.55 9.27 -17.22
CA ILE A 264 9.32 9.97 -17.58
C ILE A 264 8.84 9.48 -18.95
N LEU A 265 7.60 9.01 -19.03
CA LEU A 265 6.96 8.58 -20.28
C LEU A 265 6.19 9.70 -20.96
N GLY A 266 5.80 10.72 -20.23
CA GLY A 266 5.07 11.87 -20.73
C GLY A 266 4.29 12.59 -19.64
N GLU A 267 3.79 13.76 -20.03
CA GLU A 267 2.89 14.63 -19.26
C GLU A 267 1.84 15.19 -20.22
N ASP A 268 0.59 15.28 -19.81
CA ASP A 268 -0.47 15.88 -20.62
C ASP A 268 -1.64 16.37 -19.73
N GLU A 269 -2.46 17.24 -20.31
CA GLU A 269 -3.72 17.66 -19.73
C GLU A 269 -4.86 16.75 -20.20
N VAL A 270 -5.52 16.08 -19.27
CA VAL A 270 -6.59 15.12 -19.51
C VAL A 270 -7.91 15.69 -19.01
N PHE A 271 -8.96 15.53 -19.77
CA PHE A 271 -10.32 15.88 -19.34
C PHE A 271 -10.98 14.69 -18.67
N LEU A 272 -11.43 14.87 -17.43
CA LEU A 272 -12.30 13.94 -16.73
C LEU A 272 -13.64 14.60 -16.43
N GLU A 273 -14.72 13.82 -16.49
CA GLU A 273 -16.07 14.29 -16.22
C GLU A 273 -16.43 13.97 -14.76
N ASP A 274 -16.95 14.95 -14.03
CA ASP A 274 -17.41 14.72 -12.66
C ASP A 274 -18.81 14.06 -12.65
N ASP A 275 -19.26 13.67 -11.46
CA ASP A 275 -20.55 12.97 -11.29
C ASP A 275 -21.77 13.78 -11.70
N ASN A 276 -21.60 15.09 -11.95
CA ASN A 276 -22.63 16.01 -12.46
C ASN A 276 -22.53 16.26 -13.99
N GLY A 277 -21.60 15.60 -14.67
CA GLY A 277 -21.38 15.78 -16.11
C GLY A 277 -20.55 17.01 -16.48
N GLN A 278 -19.91 17.66 -15.49
CA GLN A 278 -19.00 18.78 -15.75
C GLN A 278 -17.60 18.26 -16.06
N LYS A 279 -16.99 18.77 -17.14
CA LYS A 279 -15.61 18.45 -17.50
C LYS A 279 -14.62 19.25 -16.65
N HIS A 280 -13.56 18.58 -16.22
CA HIS A 280 -12.48 19.15 -15.45
C HIS A 280 -11.14 18.81 -16.10
N ILE A 281 -10.17 19.70 -15.98
CA ILE A 281 -8.82 19.54 -16.49
C ILE A 281 -7.96 18.96 -15.37
N PHE A 282 -7.28 17.85 -15.66
CA PHE A 282 -6.28 17.23 -14.81
C PHE A 282 -4.94 17.23 -15.53
N ARG A 283 -3.86 17.57 -14.84
CA ARG A 283 -2.50 17.32 -15.32
C ARG A 283 -2.07 15.93 -14.90
N PHE A 284 -1.68 15.13 -15.87
CA PHE A 284 -1.15 13.79 -15.67
C PHE A 284 0.34 13.75 -15.96
N GLU A 285 1.12 13.18 -15.05
CA GLU A 285 2.56 12.87 -15.23
C GLU A 285 2.75 11.36 -15.04
N THR A 286 3.39 10.69 -16.01
CA THR A 286 3.66 9.25 -15.95
C THR A 286 5.15 8.95 -15.93
N PHE A 287 5.56 8.13 -14.99
CA PHE A 287 6.92 7.64 -14.81
C PHE A 287 6.96 6.11 -14.84
N TYR A 288 7.95 5.54 -15.53
CA TYR A 288 8.18 4.10 -15.58
C TYR A 288 9.43 3.71 -14.78
N ASN A 289 9.25 2.89 -13.74
CA ASN A 289 10.33 2.44 -12.87
C ASN A 289 10.98 1.14 -13.35
N ARG A 290 10.72 0.70 -14.59
CA ARG A 290 11.11 -0.56 -15.25
C ARG A 290 10.27 -1.79 -14.86
N TYR A 291 9.39 -1.66 -13.88
CA TYR A 291 8.46 -2.71 -13.43
C TYR A 291 7.02 -2.28 -13.63
N ASP A 292 6.70 -1.10 -13.14
CA ASP A 292 5.37 -0.50 -13.17
C ASP A 292 5.42 0.91 -13.74
N CYS A 293 4.38 1.30 -14.44
CA CYS A 293 4.09 2.69 -14.73
C CYS A 293 3.33 3.31 -13.57
N LEU A 294 3.81 4.43 -13.11
CA LEU A 294 3.25 5.20 -12.02
C LEU A 294 2.80 6.54 -12.56
N THR A 295 1.52 6.83 -12.44
CA THR A 295 0.94 8.09 -12.93
C THR A 295 0.37 8.88 -11.77
N LEU A 296 0.67 10.17 -11.72
CA LEU A 296 0.04 11.16 -10.86
C LEU A 296 -0.87 12.04 -11.70
N GLY A 297 -2.17 12.10 -11.36
CA GLY A 297 -3.13 13.01 -11.95
C GLY A 297 -3.62 14.01 -10.92
N VAL A 298 -3.47 15.30 -11.20
CA VAL A 298 -3.82 16.40 -10.29
C VAL A 298 -4.83 17.32 -10.95
N HIS A 299 -5.94 17.58 -10.29
CA HIS A 299 -6.95 18.51 -10.76
C HIS A 299 -6.40 19.92 -10.88
N LEU A 300 -6.62 20.58 -12.01
CA LEU A 300 -6.23 21.95 -12.25
C LEU A 300 -7.41 22.93 -12.11
N ALA A 301 -8.45 22.72 -12.92
CA ALA A 301 -9.62 23.61 -12.96
C ALA A 301 -10.82 22.93 -13.63
N PRO A 302 -12.04 23.41 -13.41
CA PRO A 302 -13.16 23.08 -14.30
C PRO A 302 -12.87 23.54 -15.74
N ALA A 303 -13.23 22.73 -16.72
CA ALA A 303 -13.13 23.12 -18.12
C ALA A 303 -14.15 24.25 -18.40
N LYS A 304 -13.73 25.28 -19.13
CA LYS A 304 -14.63 26.35 -19.52
C LYS A 304 -15.66 25.79 -20.50
N SER A 305 -16.95 25.90 -20.19
CA SER A 305 -18.00 25.66 -21.18
C SER A 305 -17.84 26.64 -22.32
N PRO A 306 -17.91 26.19 -23.60
CA PRO A 306 -17.98 27.15 -24.69
C PRO A 306 -19.28 27.96 -24.52
N ILE A 307 -19.13 29.27 -24.33
CA ILE A 307 -20.28 30.19 -24.38
C ILE A 307 -20.63 30.31 -25.86
N PHE A 308 -21.67 29.61 -26.28
CA PHE A 308 -22.30 29.87 -27.59
C PHE A 308 -23.05 31.20 -27.46
N PHE A 309 -22.57 32.24 -28.14
CA PHE A 309 -23.31 33.48 -28.38
C PHE A 309 -24.23 33.32 -29.55
#